data_0b098cfe9ff29f81a54ffdcd88d466fc
#
_entry.id   0b098cfe9ff29f81a54ffdcd88d466fc
#
_cell.length_a   1.000
_cell.length_b   1.000
_cell.length_c   1.000
_cell.angle_alpha   90.00
_cell.angle_beta   90.00
_cell.angle_gamma   90.00
#
_symmetry.space_group_name_H-M   'P 1'
#
loop_
_entity.id
_entity.type
_entity.pdbx_description
1 polymer ?
#
loop_
_entity_poly.entity_id
_entity_poly.type
_entity_poly.pdbx_seq_one_letter_code
_entity_poly.pdbx_strand_id
1 'polypeptide(L)'
;LAGLYDAASAAAPSLLAYAVFAAGAILLFSGALPVIPTRLGQLALLVPLPLIELSHFVASLTGTGLLVLARGLQRRLDSAWRLTIVLLAVGIACSLLKGLDFEEALVLAVVLAVIAACRQEFFHQGSLSHLRFTTGWMTAVVLAVLASVWLGLFAYRHVDELAGVWSHVAWQADASRFLRASMGVVAMLLLIVVRRAARRRPWEAVPQPEADRAAVEAIVRNSPRTAANLALLGDKSFLLSEQRTAFVMYAVQGRSWVSLGD
;
A
#
# COMPACT_ATOMS: atom_id res chain seq x y z
N LEU A 1 -19.07 29.23 1.49
CA LEU A 1 -18.79 28.19 2.47
C LEU A 1 -18.95 26.80 1.87
N ALA A 2 -20.02 26.50 1.06
CA ALA A 2 -20.22 25.22 0.41
C ALA A 2 -19.05 24.82 -0.51
N GLY A 3 -18.56 25.74 -1.37
CA GLY A 3 -17.46 25.46 -2.28
C GLY A 3 -16.11 25.18 -1.58
N LEU A 4 -15.89 25.76 -0.39
CA LEU A 4 -14.72 25.44 0.43
C LEU A 4 -14.83 24.05 1.07
N TYR A 5 -16.01 23.66 1.49
CA TYR A 5 -16.28 22.33 2.04
C TYR A 5 -16.08 21.24 0.97
N ASP A 6 -16.60 21.46 -0.24
CA ASP A 6 -16.45 20.53 -1.36
C ASP A 6 -15.00 20.39 -1.79
N ALA A 7 -14.23 21.49 -1.83
CA ALA A 7 -12.80 21.45 -2.12
C ALA A 7 -12.01 20.72 -1.03
N ALA A 8 -12.34 20.94 0.25
CA ALA A 8 -11.70 20.27 1.39
C ALA A 8 -11.99 18.76 1.39
N SER A 9 -13.23 18.34 1.15
CA SER A 9 -13.60 16.92 1.06
C SER A 9 -12.97 16.21 -0.14
N ALA A 10 -12.78 16.91 -1.24
CA ALA A 10 -12.07 16.38 -2.41
C ALA A 10 -10.58 16.15 -2.14
N ALA A 11 -9.93 17.05 -1.39
CA ALA A 11 -8.51 16.98 -1.07
C ALA A 11 -8.19 16.06 0.12
N ALA A 12 -9.13 15.84 1.02
CA ALA A 12 -8.94 15.09 2.26
C ALA A 12 -8.27 13.71 2.08
N PRO A 13 -8.70 12.83 1.16
CA PRO A 13 -8.06 11.52 0.99
C PRO A 13 -6.60 11.60 0.57
N SER A 14 -6.25 12.60 -0.23
CA SER A 14 -4.86 12.81 -0.65
C SER A 14 -3.99 13.33 0.49
N LEU A 15 -4.49 14.27 1.29
CA LEU A 15 -3.79 14.78 2.46
C LEU A 15 -3.59 13.69 3.51
N LEU A 16 -4.63 12.90 3.80
CA LEU A 16 -4.57 11.76 4.70
C LEU A 16 -3.57 10.70 4.21
N ALA A 17 -3.54 10.42 2.92
CA ALA A 17 -2.58 9.50 2.34
C ALA A 17 -1.14 10.00 2.49
N TYR A 18 -0.87 11.28 2.28
CA TYR A 18 0.46 11.85 2.51
C TYR A 18 0.84 11.84 3.99
N ALA A 19 -0.11 12.10 4.91
CA ALA A 19 0.14 12.00 6.35
C ALA A 19 0.51 10.56 6.75
N VAL A 20 -0.20 9.55 6.23
CA VAL A 20 0.12 8.13 6.47
C VAL A 20 1.44 7.74 5.82
N PHE A 21 1.75 8.25 4.63
CA PHE A 21 3.05 8.05 3.99
C PHE A 21 4.18 8.61 4.86
N ALA A 22 4.03 9.83 5.37
CA ALA A 22 5.01 10.45 6.27
C ALA A 22 5.16 9.65 7.58
N ALA A 23 4.07 9.20 8.18
CA ALA A 23 4.09 8.34 9.36
C ALA A 23 4.84 7.01 9.10
N GLY A 24 4.61 6.40 7.93
CA GLY A 24 5.34 5.21 7.51
C GLY A 24 6.84 5.47 7.31
N ALA A 25 7.21 6.60 6.74
CA ALA A 25 8.60 7.00 6.58
C ALA A 25 9.29 7.26 7.93
N ILE A 26 8.60 7.92 8.87
CA ILE A 26 9.11 8.15 10.25
C ILE A 26 9.41 6.82 10.92
N LEU A 27 8.47 5.86 10.90
CA LEU A 27 8.68 4.52 11.45
C LEU A 27 9.88 3.81 10.81
N LEU A 28 10.00 3.91 9.50
CA LEU A 28 11.08 3.26 8.75
C LEU A 28 12.45 3.88 9.09
N PHE A 29 12.54 5.20 9.15
CA PHE A 29 13.78 5.92 9.47
C PHE A 29 14.17 5.73 10.94
N SER A 30 13.21 5.80 11.85
CA SER A 30 13.44 5.54 13.27
C SER A 30 13.94 4.10 13.51
N GLY A 31 13.44 3.12 12.75
CA GLY A 31 13.94 1.75 12.77
C GLY A 31 15.38 1.61 12.26
N ALA A 32 15.87 2.56 11.46
CA ALA A 32 17.23 2.58 10.92
C ALA A 32 18.26 3.26 11.85
N LEU A 33 17.79 4.04 12.83
CA LEU A 33 18.65 4.76 13.77
C LEU A 33 18.97 3.91 15.02
N PRO A 34 20.17 4.05 15.62
CA PRO A 34 20.49 3.41 16.88
C PRO A 34 19.63 3.96 18.04
N VAL A 35 19.26 3.07 18.94
CA VAL A 35 18.48 3.43 20.13
C VAL A 35 19.34 4.22 21.11
N ILE A 36 18.75 5.20 21.78
CA ILE A 36 19.43 5.98 22.82
C ILE A 36 19.73 5.07 24.01
N PRO A 37 21.01 4.90 24.41
CA PRO A 37 21.42 3.92 25.41
C PRO A 37 20.73 4.06 26.77
N THR A 38 20.42 5.27 27.20
CA THR A 38 19.75 5.55 28.47
C THR A 38 18.30 5.03 28.49
N ARG A 39 17.57 5.16 27.39
CA ARG A 39 16.19 4.65 27.24
C ARG A 39 16.18 3.12 27.14
N LEU A 40 17.17 2.56 26.43
CA LEU A 40 17.31 1.11 26.31
C LEU A 40 17.58 0.43 27.66
N GLY A 41 18.43 1.04 28.51
CA GLY A 41 18.71 0.53 29.85
C GLY A 41 17.49 0.46 30.74
N GLN A 42 16.61 1.45 30.69
CA GLN A 42 15.34 1.46 31.44
C GLN A 42 14.36 0.40 30.89
N LEU A 43 14.27 0.25 29.57
CA LEU A 43 13.38 -0.70 28.93
C LEU A 43 13.83 -2.15 29.14
N ALA A 44 15.13 -2.42 29.15
CA ALA A 44 15.69 -3.76 29.34
C ALA A 44 15.40 -4.36 30.74
N LEU A 45 15.06 -3.52 31.69
CA LEU A 45 14.61 -3.99 33.05
C LEU A 45 13.17 -4.54 33.03
N LEU A 46 12.36 -4.09 32.07
CA LEU A 46 10.91 -4.39 31.99
C LEU A 46 10.56 -5.33 30.85
N VAL A 47 11.32 -5.29 29.75
CA VAL A 47 11.01 -5.98 28.52
C VAL A 47 12.17 -6.90 28.09
N PRO A 48 11.90 -8.17 27.79
CA PRO A 48 12.93 -9.10 27.31
C PRO A 48 13.56 -8.62 25.99
N LEU A 49 14.88 -8.77 25.85
CA LEU A 49 15.65 -8.34 24.68
C LEU A 49 15.08 -8.83 23.34
N PRO A 50 14.63 -10.10 23.20
CA PRO A 50 14.03 -10.58 21.96
C PRO A 50 12.77 -9.81 21.55
N LEU A 51 11.99 -9.30 22.50
CA LEU A 51 10.80 -8.52 22.21
C LEU A 51 11.15 -7.13 21.69
N ILE A 52 12.21 -6.52 22.21
CA ILE A 52 12.76 -5.26 21.72
C ILE A 52 13.26 -5.45 20.27
N GLU A 53 13.98 -6.52 20.00
CA GLU A 53 14.46 -6.85 18.64
C GLU A 53 13.32 -7.07 17.66
N LEU A 54 12.31 -7.82 18.08
CA LEU A 54 11.12 -8.08 17.27
C LEU A 54 10.37 -6.78 16.98
N SER A 55 10.26 -5.87 17.97
CA SER A 55 9.56 -4.59 17.77
C SER A 55 10.24 -3.71 16.73
N HIS A 56 11.57 -3.67 16.65
CA HIS A 56 12.31 -2.98 15.59
C HIS A 56 12.00 -3.55 14.20
N PHE A 57 12.03 -4.88 14.09
CA PHE A 57 11.73 -5.55 12.83
C PHE A 57 10.28 -5.28 12.38
N VAL A 58 9.32 -5.45 13.29
CA VAL A 58 7.89 -5.22 13.02
C VAL A 58 7.63 -3.74 12.70
N ALA A 59 8.28 -2.79 13.39
CA ALA A 59 8.16 -1.36 13.10
C ALA A 59 8.59 -1.03 11.66
N SER A 60 9.73 -1.57 11.21
CA SER A 60 10.21 -1.35 9.83
C SER A 60 9.28 -1.93 8.77
N LEU A 61 8.73 -3.13 9.00
CA LEU A 61 7.71 -3.73 8.12
C LEU A 61 6.43 -2.92 8.12
N THR A 62 5.97 -2.48 9.31
CA THR A 62 4.78 -1.65 9.48
C THR A 62 4.94 -0.31 8.75
N GLY A 63 6.08 0.37 8.90
CA GLY A 63 6.39 1.59 8.17
C GLY A 63 6.31 1.40 6.66
N THR A 64 6.95 0.35 6.14
CA THR A 64 6.88 0.02 4.71
C THR A 64 5.45 -0.32 4.27
N GLY A 65 4.69 -1.05 5.09
CA GLY A 65 3.28 -1.33 4.85
C GLY A 65 2.44 -0.06 4.72
N LEU A 66 2.66 0.93 5.60
CA LEU A 66 1.98 2.22 5.55
C LEU A 66 2.31 3.01 4.29
N LEU A 67 3.59 3.01 3.84
CA LEU A 67 3.98 3.64 2.56
C LEU A 67 3.19 3.06 1.37
N VAL A 68 3.01 1.74 1.35
CA VAL A 68 2.26 1.06 0.30
C VAL A 68 0.76 1.34 0.40
N LEU A 69 0.19 1.27 1.62
CA LEU A 69 -1.25 1.46 1.86
C LEU A 69 -1.71 2.89 1.63
N ALA A 70 -0.86 3.89 1.83
CA ALA A 70 -1.18 5.28 1.59
C ALA A 70 -1.74 5.51 0.17
N ARG A 71 -1.31 4.71 -0.83
CA ARG A 71 -1.92 4.74 -2.17
C ARG A 71 -3.35 4.23 -2.20
N GLY A 72 -3.68 3.27 -1.35
CA GLY A 72 -5.06 2.77 -1.20
C GLY A 72 -5.99 3.81 -0.61
N LEU A 73 -5.49 4.61 0.35
CA LEU A 73 -6.23 5.73 0.93
C LEU A 73 -6.56 6.81 -0.09
N GLN A 74 -5.62 7.16 -1.00
CA GLN A 74 -5.91 8.09 -2.10
C GLN A 74 -7.08 7.62 -2.98
N ARG A 75 -7.30 6.31 -3.04
CA ARG A 75 -8.40 5.69 -3.80
C ARG A 75 -9.65 5.46 -2.95
N ARG A 76 -9.72 6.02 -1.75
CA ARG A 76 -10.84 5.92 -0.82
C ARG A 76 -11.26 4.48 -0.49
N LEU A 77 -10.29 3.51 -0.49
CA LEU A 77 -10.59 2.12 -0.23
C LEU A 77 -10.82 1.86 1.27
N ASP A 78 -11.95 1.29 1.63
CA ASP A 78 -12.28 0.88 2.98
C ASP A 78 -11.29 -0.18 3.53
N SER A 79 -10.87 -1.12 2.70
CA SER A 79 -9.86 -2.11 3.07
C SER A 79 -8.49 -1.49 3.41
N ALA A 80 -8.08 -0.43 2.68
CA ALA A 80 -6.85 0.31 2.98
C ALA A 80 -6.99 1.07 4.30
N TRP A 81 -8.14 1.70 4.55
CA TRP A 81 -8.42 2.40 5.79
C TRP A 81 -8.31 1.47 7.02
N ARG A 82 -9.02 0.32 7.00
CA ARG A 82 -8.96 -0.65 8.11
C ARG A 82 -7.56 -1.12 8.40
N LEU A 83 -6.81 -1.50 7.36
CA LEU A 83 -5.45 -2.00 7.53
C LEU A 83 -4.50 -0.88 8.01
N THR A 84 -4.70 0.36 7.56
CA THR A 84 -3.93 1.52 8.04
C THR A 84 -4.14 1.75 9.53
N ILE A 85 -5.38 1.68 10.05
CA ILE A 85 -5.68 1.76 11.48
C ILE A 85 -4.91 0.71 12.26
N VAL A 86 -4.95 -0.56 11.82
CA VAL A 86 -4.24 -1.67 12.47
C VAL A 86 -2.73 -1.42 12.45
N LEU A 87 -2.17 -1.04 11.31
CA LEU A 87 -0.72 -0.81 11.21
C LEU A 87 -0.26 0.40 12.03
N LEU A 88 -1.04 1.48 12.10
CA LEU A 88 -0.72 2.61 12.96
C LEU A 88 -0.73 2.20 14.45
N ALA A 89 -1.72 1.42 14.88
CA ALA A 89 -1.77 0.91 16.25
C ALA A 89 -0.56 0.00 16.58
N VAL A 90 -0.21 -0.90 15.64
CA VAL A 90 1.01 -1.73 15.77
C VAL A 90 2.26 -0.86 15.78
N GLY A 91 2.34 0.17 14.93
CA GLY A 91 3.45 1.12 14.92
C GLY A 91 3.64 1.83 16.25
N ILE A 92 2.56 2.33 16.86
CA ILE A 92 2.57 2.96 18.19
C ILE A 92 3.12 1.98 19.24
N ALA A 93 2.59 0.76 19.28
CA ALA A 93 3.06 -0.27 20.21
C ALA A 93 4.55 -0.58 20.01
N CYS A 94 5.00 -0.73 18.76
CA CYS A 94 6.40 -0.98 18.44
C CYS A 94 7.31 0.21 18.82
N SER A 95 6.88 1.47 18.60
CA SER A 95 7.65 2.65 18.97
C SER A 95 7.90 2.74 20.48
N LEU A 96 6.91 2.36 21.29
CA LEU A 96 7.07 2.28 22.74
C LEU A 96 7.97 1.11 23.17
N LEU A 97 7.85 -0.05 22.51
CA LEU A 97 8.59 -1.26 22.87
C LEU A 97 10.05 -1.25 22.40
N LYS A 98 10.39 -0.53 21.32
CA LYS A 98 11.75 -0.52 20.76
C LYS A 98 12.72 0.41 21.52
N GLY A 99 12.20 1.48 22.18
CA GLY A 99 13.07 2.48 22.81
C GLY A 99 12.35 3.54 23.61
N LEU A 100 11.05 3.37 23.95
CA LEU A 100 10.20 4.39 24.57
C LEU A 100 10.18 5.71 23.75
N ASP A 101 10.05 5.57 22.43
CA ASP A 101 10.02 6.72 21.51
C ASP A 101 8.64 7.38 21.55
N PHE A 102 8.36 8.10 22.63
CA PHE A 102 7.06 8.77 22.89
C PHE A 102 6.74 9.81 21.81
N GLU A 103 7.75 10.48 21.29
CA GLU A 103 7.59 11.51 20.25
C GLU A 103 7.03 10.89 18.97
N GLU A 104 7.57 9.75 18.56
CA GLU A 104 7.10 8.99 17.41
C GLU A 104 5.70 8.41 17.65
N ALA A 105 5.50 7.78 18.83
CA ALA A 105 4.21 7.22 19.20
C ALA A 105 3.10 8.29 19.19
N LEU A 106 3.39 9.51 19.66
CA LEU A 106 2.45 10.62 19.66
C LEU A 106 2.08 11.05 18.24
N VAL A 107 3.06 11.20 17.34
CA VAL A 107 2.80 11.54 15.92
C VAL A 107 1.91 10.48 15.27
N LEU A 108 2.22 9.20 15.48
CA LEU A 108 1.41 8.11 14.95
C LEU A 108 -0.01 8.09 15.54
N ALA A 109 -0.15 8.40 16.84
CA ALA A 109 -1.44 8.47 17.52
C ALA A 109 -2.31 9.62 16.97
N VAL A 110 -1.73 10.78 16.69
CA VAL A 110 -2.42 11.91 16.04
C VAL A 110 -2.90 11.50 14.63
N VAL A 111 -2.03 10.88 13.83
CA VAL A 111 -2.41 10.41 12.49
C VAL A 111 -3.51 9.36 12.58
N LEU A 112 -3.42 8.44 13.54
CA LEU A 112 -4.45 7.42 13.80
C LEU A 112 -5.81 8.06 14.14
N ALA A 113 -5.83 9.05 15.05
CA ALA A 113 -7.04 9.74 15.45
C ALA A 113 -7.70 10.47 14.26
N VAL A 114 -6.91 11.16 13.45
CA VAL A 114 -7.40 11.86 12.27
C VAL A 114 -7.96 10.88 11.23
N ILE A 115 -7.24 9.79 10.94
CA ILE A 115 -7.72 8.75 10.00
C ILE A 115 -8.98 8.08 10.51
N ALA A 116 -9.08 7.80 11.81
CA ALA A 116 -10.27 7.20 12.43
C ALA A 116 -11.48 8.13 12.33
N ALA A 117 -11.30 9.44 12.56
CA ALA A 117 -12.36 10.44 12.44
C ALA A 117 -12.88 10.60 11.00
N CYS A 118 -12.01 10.40 10.00
CA CYS A 118 -12.37 10.55 8.59
C CYS A 118 -12.90 9.27 7.93
N ARG A 119 -13.46 8.33 8.68
CA ARG A 119 -13.96 7.04 8.16
C ARG A 119 -14.93 7.20 6.99
N GLN A 120 -15.79 8.20 7.02
CA GLN A 120 -16.84 8.43 6.01
C GLN A 120 -16.27 8.71 4.60
N GLU A 121 -15.00 9.13 4.50
CA GLU A 121 -14.32 9.38 3.23
C GLU A 121 -13.91 8.08 2.50
N PHE A 122 -13.94 6.92 3.19
CA PHE A 122 -13.43 5.63 2.70
C PHE A 122 -14.57 4.63 2.49
N PHE A 123 -15.34 4.83 1.43
CA PHE A 123 -16.55 4.05 1.14
C PHE A 123 -16.42 3.07 -0.04
N HIS A 124 -15.32 3.10 -0.79
CA HIS A 124 -15.14 2.20 -1.92
C HIS A 124 -14.78 0.78 -1.45
N GLN A 125 -15.70 -0.16 -1.69
CA GLN A 125 -15.46 -1.58 -1.47
C GLN A 125 -14.58 -2.13 -2.59
N GLY A 126 -13.26 -2.04 -2.43
CA GLY A 126 -12.30 -2.53 -3.40
C GLY A 126 -11.22 -3.41 -2.74
N SER A 127 -10.77 -4.44 -3.47
CA SER A 127 -9.64 -5.24 -3.02
C SER A 127 -8.33 -4.48 -3.21
N LEU A 128 -7.48 -4.47 -2.17
CA LEU A 128 -6.10 -3.96 -2.25
C LEU A 128 -5.29 -4.61 -3.38
N SER A 129 -5.76 -5.77 -3.83
CA SER A 129 -5.12 -6.52 -4.91
C SER A 129 -5.14 -5.83 -6.28
N HIS A 130 -6.07 -4.95 -6.51
CA HIS A 130 -6.24 -4.21 -7.78
C HIS A 130 -5.65 -2.78 -7.74
N LEU A 131 -4.89 -2.45 -6.69
CA LEU A 131 -4.21 -1.16 -6.61
C LEU A 131 -3.26 -0.98 -7.80
N ARG A 132 -3.53 -0.01 -8.66
CA ARG A 132 -2.58 0.43 -9.68
C ARG A 132 -1.67 1.48 -9.04
N PHE A 133 -0.40 1.15 -8.85
CA PHE A 133 0.59 2.13 -8.42
C PHE A 133 1.05 2.94 -9.63
N THR A 134 1.08 4.25 -9.49
CA THR A 134 1.75 5.11 -10.45
C THR A 134 3.27 4.99 -10.30
N THR A 135 4.00 5.21 -11.40
CA THR A 135 5.47 5.19 -11.39
C THR A 135 6.03 6.13 -10.31
N GLY A 136 5.46 7.35 -10.18
CA GLY A 136 5.87 8.31 -9.16
C GLY A 136 5.66 7.83 -7.72
N TRP A 137 4.59 7.07 -7.45
CA TRP A 137 4.40 6.49 -6.12
C TRP A 137 5.41 5.38 -5.81
N MET A 138 5.68 4.52 -6.78
CA MET A 138 6.69 3.46 -6.64
C MET A 138 8.08 4.05 -6.43
N THR A 139 8.44 5.09 -7.18
CA THR A 139 9.71 5.80 -6.96
C THR A 139 9.78 6.43 -5.56
N ALA A 140 8.72 7.05 -5.06
CA ALA A 140 8.69 7.61 -3.71
C ALA A 140 8.92 6.54 -2.63
N VAL A 141 8.28 5.37 -2.74
CA VAL A 141 8.47 4.25 -1.81
C VAL A 141 9.90 3.72 -1.89
N VAL A 142 10.43 3.51 -3.09
CA VAL A 142 11.81 3.03 -3.29
C VAL A 142 12.81 4.03 -2.72
N LEU A 143 12.63 5.33 -2.98
CA LEU A 143 13.50 6.38 -2.43
C LEU A 143 13.44 6.43 -0.91
N ALA A 144 12.27 6.29 -0.29
CA ALA A 144 12.13 6.25 1.17
C ALA A 144 12.89 5.05 1.77
N VAL A 145 12.77 3.87 1.15
CA VAL A 145 13.49 2.67 1.59
C VAL A 145 15.00 2.82 1.39
N LEU A 146 15.45 3.31 0.24
CA LEU A 146 16.88 3.55 -0.02
C LEU A 146 17.46 4.59 0.94
N ALA A 147 16.70 5.67 1.23
CA ALA A 147 17.11 6.69 2.19
C ALA A 147 17.23 6.10 3.61
N SER A 148 16.29 5.22 4.01
CA SER A 148 16.36 4.52 5.30
C SER A 148 17.58 3.59 5.39
N VAL A 149 17.86 2.82 4.34
CA VAL A 149 19.02 1.95 4.29
C VAL A 149 20.32 2.79 4.33
N TRP A 150 20.37 3.85 3.54
CA TRP A 150 21.54 4.75 3.53
C TRP A 150 21.75 5.41 4.90
N LEU A 151 20.68 5.90 5.53
CA LEU A 151 20.73 6.52 6.85
C LEU A 151 21.22 5.53 7.91
N GLY A 152 20.74 4.29 7.89
CA GLY A 152 21.20 3.24 8.77
C GLY A 152 22.68 2.89 8.56
N LEU A 153 23.10 2.69 7.32
CA LEU A 153 24.52 2.43 7.02
C LEU A 153 25.41 3.60 7.45
N PHE A 154 24.95 4.85 7.28
CA PHE A 154 25.68 6.03 7.72
C PHE A 154 25.75 6.12 9.25
N ALA A 155 24.63 5.89 9.96
CA ALA A 155 24.58 5.94 11.41
C ALA A 155 25.47 4.88 12.08
N TYR A 156 25.52 3.67 11.52
CA TYR A 156 26.37 2.59 12.04
C TYR A 156 27.84 2.68 11.61
N ARG A 157 28.17 3.42 10.55
CA ARG A 157 29.53 3.59 10.06
C ARG A 157 30.45 4.29 11.07
N HIS A 158 29.89 5.17 11.91
CA HIS A 158 30.66 5.91 12.93
C HIS A 158 30.79 5.15 14.24
N VAL A 159 30.03 4.07 14.44
CA VAL A 159 30.15 3.21 15.62
C VAL A 159 31.28 2.20 15.46
N ASP A 160 31.67 1.88 14.23
CA ASP A 160 32.61 0.81 13.89
C ASP A 160 34.04 1.28 13.49
N GLU A 161 34.38 2.57 13.63
CA GLU A 161 35.77 3.02 13.37
C GLU A 161 36.79 2.38 14.30
N LEU A 162 36.40 1.67 15.35
CA LEU A 162 37.24 0.95 16.30
C LEU A 162 37.29 -0.57 16.07
N ALA A 163 36.52 -1.14 15.19
CA ALA A 163 36.48 -2.58 14.93
C ALA A 163 36.45 -2.88 13.43
N GLY A 164 37.62 -2.90 12.82
CA GLY A 164 37.78 -3.30 11.42
C GLY A 164 37.33 -4.73 11.20
N VAL A 165 36.05 -4.96 10.91
CA VAL A 165 35.64 -6.26 10.39
C VAL A 165 34.18 -6.32 9.97
N TRP A 166 33.95 -6.40 8.71
CA TRP A 166 32.65 -6.81 8.14
C TRP A 166 32.20 -8.22 8.59
N SER A 167 33.14 -9.08 9.03
CA SER A 167 32.84 -10.43 9.50
C SER A 167 32.28 -10.51 10.91
N HIS A 168 32.49 -9.49 11.77
CA HIS A 168 31.90 -9.41 13.12
C HIS A 168 30.54 -8.70 13.15
N VAL A 169 30.19 -7.93 12.14
CA VAL A 169 28.91 -7.20 12.05
C VAL A 169 27.69 -8.13 12.10
N ALA A 170 27.82 -9.37 11.66
CA ALA A 170 26.73 -10.33 11.68
C ALA A 170 26.32 -10.80 13.11
N TRP A 171 27.15 -10.58 14.12
CA TRP A 171 26.93 -11.09 15.49
C TRP A 171 26.84 -10.00 16.55
N GLN A 172 27.16 -8.74 16.23
CA GLN A 172 26.95 -7.62 17.17
C GLN A 172 25.51 -7.13 17.10
N ALA A 173 24.86 -7.02 18.26
CA ALA A 173 23.41 -6.94 18.39
C ALA A 173 22.73 -5.83 17.56
N ASP A 174 23.32 -4.64 17.44
CA ASP A 174 22.66 -3.49 16.84
C ASP A 174 22.74 -3.45 15.31
N ALA A 175 23.89 -3.70 14.75
CA ALA A 175 24.05 -3.76 13.29
C ALA A 175 23.29 -4.96 12.69
N SER A 176 23.20 -6.08 13.40
CA SER A 176 22.42 -7.24 12.98
C SER A 176 20.92 -6.98 12.99
N ARG A 177 20.41 -6.14 13.90
CA ARG A 177 19.01 -5.73 13.95
C ARG A 177 18.62 -4.93 12.73
N PHE A 178 19.40 -3.92 12.39
CA PHE A 178 19.19 -3.09 11.21
C PHE A 178 19.24 -3.92 9.91
N LEU A 179 20.24 -4.79 9.75
CA LEU A 179 20.35 -5.65 8.56
C LEU A 179 19.17 -6.60 8.43
N ARG A 180 18.74 -7.24 9.51
CA ARG A 180 17.55 -8.11 9.52
C ARG A 180 16.29 -7.34 9.14
N ALA A 181 16.10 -6.13 9.69
CA ALA A 181 14.96 -5.28 9.37
C ALA A 181 14.99 -4.86 7.89
N SER A 182 16.14 -4.45 7.37
CA SER A 182 16.31 -4.07 5.96
C SER A 182 16.06 -5.25 5.02
N MET A 183 16.56 -6.44 5.35
CA MET A 183 16.27 -7.67 4.59
C MET A 183 14.78 -7.99 4.59
N GLY A 184 14.10 -7.86 5.74
CA GLY A 184 12.65 -8.06 5.85
C GLY A 184 11.86 -7.08 4.98
N VAL A 185 12.24 -5.81 4.99
CA VAL A 185 11.63 -4.76 4.13
C VAL A 185 11.82 -5.08 2.65
N VAL A 186 13.04 -5.43 2.24
CA VAL A 186 13.34 -5.79 0.85
C VAL A 186 12.55 -7.05 0.44
N ALA A 187 12.53 -8.08 1.29
CA ALA A 187 11.77 -9.30 1.04
C ALA A 187 10.26 -9.03 0.92
N MET A 188 9.69 -8.17 1.76
CA MET A 188 8.30 -7.77 1.70
C MET A 188 7.98 -7.02 0.39
N LEU A 189 8.80 -6.07 0.00
CA LEU A 189 8.62 -5.34 -1.26
C LEU A 189 8.75 -6.28 -2.46
N LEU A 190 9.75 -7.17 -2.46
CA LEU A 190 9.93 -8.17 -3.50
C LEU A 190 8.71 -9.10 -3.59
N LEU A 191 8.18 -9.57 -2.45
CA LEU A 191 6.96 -10.38 -2.40
C LEU A 191 5.76 -9.63 -3.00
N ILE A 192 5.60 -8.35 -2.70
CA ILE A 192 4.54 -7.50 -3.27
C ILE A 192 4.71 -7.42 -4.79
N VAL A 193 5.93 -7.18 -5.28
CA VAL A 193 6.24 -7.10 -6.71
C VAL A 193 5.98 -8.43 -7.41
N VAL A 194 6.48 -9.55 -6.86
CA VAL A 194 6.30 -10.91 -7.41
C VAL A 194 4.82 -11.29 -7.43
N ARG A 195 4.10 -11.10 -6.33
CA ARG A 195 2.65 -11.37 -6.29
C ARG A 195 1.88 -10.52 -7.29
N ARG A 196 2.34 -9.29 -7.53
CA ARG A 196 1.75 -8.41 -8.52
C ARG A 196 2.06 -8.86 -9.95
N ALA A 197 3.31 -9.24 -10.23
CA ALA A 197 3.74 -9.75 -11.54
C ALA A 197 3.07 -11.10 -11.87
N ALA A 198 2.90 -11.96 -10.86
CA ALA A 198 2.22 -13.25 -10.99
C ALA A 198 0.69 -13.11 -11.18
N ARG A 199 0.11 -11.94 -10.87
CA ARG A 199 -1.31 -11.71 -11.17
C ARG A 199 -1.49 -11.56 -12.66
N ARG A 200 -2.33 -12.41 -13.22
CA ARG A 200 -2.70 -12.33 -14.64
C ARG A 200 -3.19 -10.92 -14.93
N ARG A 201 -2.75 -10.35 -16.06
CA ARG A 201 -3.27 -9.08 -16.57
C ARG A 201 -4.79 -9.15 -16.60
N PRO A 202 -5.51 -8.05 -16.30
CA PRO A 202 -6.93 -7.98 -16.59
C PRO A 202 -7.13 -8.42 -18.03
N TRP A 203 -8.15 -9.25 -18.27
CA TRP A 203 -8.46 -9.68 -19.62
C TRP A 203 -8.74 -8.44 -20.47
N GLU A 204 -7.94 -8.27 -21.51
CA GLU A 204 -8.22 -7.29 -22.55
C GLU A 204 -9.29 -7.90 -23.46
N ALA A 205 -10.34 -7.14 -23.74
CA ALA A 205 -11.38 -7.59 -24.65
C ALA A 205 -10.74 -8.09 -25.95
N VAL A 206 -11.05 -9.32 -26.35
CA VAL A 206 -10.53 -9.86 -27.59
C VAL A 206 -11.01 -8.94 -28.73
N PRO A 207 -10.10 -8.46 -29.60
CA PRO A 207 -10.51 -7.68 -30.74
C PRO A 207 -11.60 -8.43 -31.50
N GLN A 208 -12.79 -7.89 -31.55
CA GLN A 208 -13.90 -8.49 -32.24
C GLN A 208 -13.80 -8.16 -33.73
N PRO A 209 -14.16 -9.09 -34.64
CA PRO A 209 -14.24 -8.83 -36.06
C PRO A 209 -15.09 -7.58 -36.35
N GLU A 210 -14.69 -6.79 -37.30
CA GLU A 210 -15.38 -5.53 -37.64
C GLU A 210 -16.83 -5.78 -38.05
N ALA A 211 -17.09 -6.93 -38.70
CA ALA A 211 -18.42 -7.39 -39.07
C ALA A 211 -19.33 -7.66 -37.87
N ASP A 212 -18.78 -8.13 -36.76
CA ASP A 212 -19.53 -8.39 -35.53
C ASP A 212 -19.82 -7.08 -34.77
N ARG A 213 -18.90 -6.13 -34.82
CA ARG A 213 -19.09 -4.78 -34.29
C ARG A 213 -20.21 -4.03 -35.04
N ALA A 214 -20.21 -4.10 -36.35
CA ALA A 214 -21.26 -3.49 -37.20
C ALA A 214 -22.64 -4.10 -36.92
N ALA A 215 -22.72 -5.43 -36.72
CA ALA A 215 -23.95 -6.11 -36.34
C ALA A 215 -24.46 -5.66 -34.97
N VAL A 216 -23.57 -5.59 -33.94
CA VAL A 216 -23.91 -5.08 -32.63
C VAL A 216 -24.40 -3.63 -32.68
N GLU A 217 -23.74 -2.77 -33.45
CA GLU A 217 -24.16 -1.37 -33.62
C GLU A 217 -25.55 -1.25 -34.24
N ALA A 218 -25.88 -2.08 -35.25
CA ALA A 218 -27.19 -2.11 -35.86
C ALA A 218 -28.27 -2.57 -34.83
N ILE A 219 -27.97 -3.56 -34.02
CA ILE A 219 -28.90 -4.03 -32.97
C ILE A 219 -29.11 -2.95 -31.90
N VAL A 220 -28.03 -2.29 -31.46
CA VAL A 220 -28.10 -1.21 -30.44
C VAL A 220 -28.94 -0.04 -30.92
N ARG A 221 -28.78 0.37 -32.18
CA ARG A 221 -29.59 1.48 -32.79
C ARG A 221 -31.09 1.19 -32.76
N ASN A 222 -31.48 -0.07 -32.90
CA ASN A 222 -32.89 -0.47 -32.90
C ASN A 222 -33.39 -0.90 -31.51
N SER A 223 -32.53 -0.89 -30.49
CA SER A 223 -32.88 -1.32 -29.13
C SER A 223 -33.50 -0.17 -28.34
N PRO A 224 -34.66 -0.38 -27.69
CA PRO A 224 -35.25 0.60 -26.80
C PRO A 224 -34.50 0.71 -25.45
N ARG A 225 -33.53 -0.16 -25.18
CA ARG A 225 -32.82 -0.27 -23.90
C ARG A 225 -31.56 0.59 -23.90
N THR A 226 -31.50 1.59 -23.03
CA THR A 226 -30.34 2.47 -22.87
C THR A 226 -29.07 1.72 -22.49
N ALA A 227 -29.21 0.61 -21.74
CA ALA A 227 -28.08 -0.25 -21.34
C ALA A 227 -27.36 -0.91 -22.53
N ALA A 228 -28.04 -1.10 -23.66
CA ALA A 228 -27.43 -1.62 -24.89
C ALA A 228 -26.27 -0.74 -25.39
N ASN A 229 -26.32 0.58 -25.16
CA ASN A 229 -25.28 1.51 -25.56
C ASN A 229 -23.93 1.25 -24.87
N LEU A 230 -23.90 0.53 -23.74
CA LEU A 230 -22.67 0.11 -23.06
C LEU A 230 -21.80 -0.81 -23.94
N ALA A 231 -22.42 -1.47 -24.93
CA ALA A 231 -21.71 -2.30 -25.90
C ALA A 231 -20.77 -1.48 -26.79
N LEU A 232 -21.07 -0.20 -27.04
CA LEU A 232 -20.30 0.67 -27.91
C LEU A 232 -19.02 1.23 -27.26
N LEU A 233 -18.81 1.02 -25.95
CA LEU A 233 -17.63 1.50 -25.21
C LEU A 233 -16.32 0.80 -25.59
N GLY A 234 -16.39 -0.36 -26.29
CA GLY A 234 -15.21 -1.07 -26.81
C GLY A 234 -14.40 -1.84 -25.77
N ASP A 235 -14.87 -1.92 -24.53
CA ASP A 235 -14.22 -2.62 -23.40
C ASP A 235 -14.83 -3.99 -23.09
N LYS A 236 -15.77 -4.46 -23.89
CA LYS A 236 -16.51 -5.71 -23.70
C LYS A 236 -16.44 -6.60 -24.94
N SER A 237 -16.64 -7.88 -24.73
CA SER A 237 -16.80 -8.84 -25.81
C SER A 237 -18.25 -9.22 -25.98
N PHE A 238 -18.57 -9.70 -27.18
CA PHE A 238 -19.94 -10.04 -27.56
C PHE A 238 -20.03 -11.49 -27.99
N LEU A 239 -21.15 -12.12 -27.62
CA LEU A 239 -21.64 -13.35 -28.23
C LEU A 239 -22.87 -12.98 -29.04
N LEU A 240 -22.78 -13.11 -30.33
CA LEU A 240 -23.90 -12.89 -31.25
C LEU A 240 -24.73 -14.18 -31.39
N SER A 241 -26.03 -14.04 -31.54
CA SER A 241 -26.89 -15.16 -31.98
C SER A 241 -26.51 -15.60 -33.39
N GLU A 242 -26.82 -16.86 -33.75
CA GLU A 242 -26.55 -17.40 -35.09
C GLU A 242 -27.16 -16.51 -36.20
N GLN A 243 -28.33 -15.95 -35.92
CA GLN A 243 -29.04 -15.07 -36.86
C GLN A 243 -28.59 -13.60 -36.79
N ARG A 244 -27.61 -13.26 -35.92
CA ARG A 244 -27.10 -11.91 -35.69
C ARG A 244 -28.17 -10.86 -35.36
N THR A 245 -29.27 -11.29 -34.73
CA THR A 245 -30.37 -10.42 -34.32
C THR A 245 -30.32 -10.03 -32.83
N ALA A 246 -29.50 -10.72 -32.05
CA ALA A 246 -29.30 -10.45 -30.63
C ALA A 246 -27.84 -10.68 -30.22
N PHE A 247 -27.41 -10.06 -29.14
CA PHE A 247 -26.11 -10.29 -28.56
C PHE A 247 -26.12 -10.28 -27.03
N VAL A 248 -25.18 -10.95 -26.44
CA VAL A 248 -24.85 -10.88 -25.02
C VAL A 248 -23.50 -10.24 -24.88
N MET A 249 -23.41 -9.12 -24.14
CA MET A 249 -22.12 -8.55 -23.80
C MET A 249 -21.59 -9.17 -22.51
N TYR A 250 -20.31 -9.49 -22.50
CA TYR A 250 -19.66 -10.10 -21.35
C TYR A 250 -18.24 -9.55 -21.15
N ALA A 251 -17.81 -9.63 -19.91
CA ALA A 251 -16.41 -9.44 -19.53
C ALA A 251 -15.92 -10.70 -18.81
N VAL A 252 -14.62 -11.01 -18.94
CA VAL A 252 -14.02 -12.13 -18.23
C VAL A 252 -13.24 -11.60 -17.03
N GLN A 253 -13.58 -12.07 -15.85
CA GLN A 253 -12.85 -11.74 -14.63
C GLN A 253 -12.30 -13.02 -13.99
N GLY A 254 -11.00 -13.23 -14.16
CA GLY A 254 -10.34 -14.45 -13.69
C GLY A 254 -10.80 -15.69 -14.46
N ARG A 255 -11.59 -16.58 -13.82
CA ARG A 255 -12.19 -17.79 -14.41
C ARG A 255 -13.69 -17.64 -14.67
N SER A 256 -14.26 -16.50 -14.36
CA SER A 256 -15.70 -16.25 -14.47
C SER A 256 -16.00 -15.32 -15.65
N TRP A 257 -17.06 -15.66 -16.37
CA TRP A 257 -17.66 -14.83 -17.40
C TRP A 257 -18.81 -14.08 -16.76
N VAL A 258 -18.77 -12.76 -16.83
CA VAL A 258 -19.81 -11.90 -16.27
C VAL A 258 -20.56 -11.26 -17.43
N SER A 259 -21.81 -11.64 -17.62
CA SER A 259 -22.69 -10.98 -18.58
C SER A 259 -23.17 -9.65 -18.02
N LEU A 260 -23.33 -8.68 -18.89
CA LEU A 260 -23.91 -7.37 -18.59
C LEU A 260 -25.16 -7.17 -19.44
N GLY A 261 -26.22 -6.78 -18.80
CA GLY A 261 -27.52 -6.53 -19.43
C GLY A 261 -28.54 -7.63 -19.15
N ASP A 262 -29.78 -7.23 -19.06
CA ASP A 262 -30.97 -8.09 -18.93
C ASP A 262 -31.42 -8.59 -20.29
#